data_2f2f2b56df72ee567757a2caabfc129c
#
_entry.id   2f2f2b56df72ee567757a2caabfc129c
#
_cell.length_a   1.000
_cell.length_b   1.000
_cell.length_c   1.000
_cell.angle_alpha   90.00
_cell.angle_beta   90.00
_cell.angle_gamma   90.00
#
_symmetry.space_group_name_H-M   'P 1'
#
loop_
_entity.id
_entity.type
_entity.pdbx_description
1 polymer ?
#
loop_
_entity_poly.entity_id
_entity_poly.type
_entity_poly.pdbx_seq_one_letter_code
_entity_poly.pdbx_strand_id
1 'polypeptide(L)'
;MVQGRGVFRNMTVRGSKGKIVFFGCPLDGDERHESIQEKLALKGLKGILDDPYEGIMEIIRQEVNPEFWSEKGSLDLPSWLRPIPSLADQEKMTTETFVDFIDNGGFETYAQKVGDFIATHIFPDIPCMLAVDHSLTGGAFKKLVELYRPEDISLIVLDSHTDAIPMSAMAGMIQYDIDTNPDTVYDRRDPFLYDRRDSYNASSFLHYLLTEEVLKPQNLYLIGISDYPPKHAFRIKDPRIENYVNIFSELKRKGVTILTKNDFLISPSKTKNILSHIKSPYVYISIDLDIGARNGVEAVRFLERQGLNERQIYRLVDFLKGLLSKEIRLAGMDLTEINPRKAGGHHLTGEDQTYRIAANLIKKLLWGSG
;
A
#
# COMPACT_ATOMS: atom_id res chain seq x y z
N MET A 1 27.48 35.02 5.62
CA MET A 1 28.03 33.68 5.87
C MET A 1 27.72 33.31 7.31
N VAL A 2 26.66 32.54 7.53
CA VAL A 2 26.43 31.89 8.84
C VAL A 2 26.09 30.45 8.51
N GLN A 3 27.05 29.57 8.77
CA GLN A 3 26.92 28.12 8.63
C GLN A 3 26.04 27.62 9.78
N GLY A 4 24.81 27.26 9.47
CA GLY A 4 23.98 26.42 10.34
C GLY A 4 24.41 24.96 10.23
N ARG A 5 25.38 24.52 11.03
CA ARG A 5 25.65 23.09 11.24
C ARG A 5 24.52 22.55 12.12
N GLY A 6 23.53 21.93 11.46
CA GLY A 6 22.54 21.12 12.13
C GLY A 6 23.21 19.97 12.88
N VAL A 7 22.92 19.85 14.14
CA VAL A 7 23.39 18.79 15.03
C VAL A 7 22.72 17.48 14.63
N PHE A 8 23.38 16.69 13.79
CA PHE A 8 22.99 15.29 13.54
C PHE A 8 23.31 14.47 14.81
N ARG A 9 22.33 14.34 15.70
CA ARG A 9 22.41 13.38 16.82
C ARG A 9 22.33 11.96 16.23
N ASN A 10 23.14 11.04 16.79
CA ASN A 10 23.21 9.61 16.44
C ASN A 10 21.85 8.98 16.15
N MET A 11 21.49 8.88 14.89
CA MET A 11 20.25 8.30 14.39
C MET A 11 20.54 6.88 13.94
N THR A 12 20.42 5.92 14.85
CA THR A 12 20.30 4.50 14.49
C THR A 12 18.82 4.17 14.33
N VAL A 13 18.49 3.37 13.32
CA VAL A 13 17.13 2.81 13.18
C VAL A 13 16.80 2.08 14.48
N ARG A 14 15.77 2.53 15.20
CA ARG A 14 15.42 1.96 16.50
C ARG A 14 15.07 0.49 16.33
N GLY A 15 15.81 -0.40 16.98
CA GLY A 15 15.51 -1.82 17.09
C GLY A 15 16.02 -2.71 15.96
N SER A 16 16.66 -2.23 14.89
CA SER A 16 17.25 -3.06 13.85
C SER A 16 18.77 -2.99 13.83
N LYS A 17 19.43 -4.07 13.36
CA LYS A 17 20.89 -4.12 13.14
C LYS A 17 21.29 -3.81 11.69
N GLY A 18 20.33 -3.82 10.74
CA GLY A 18 20.57 -3.59 9.30
C GLY A 18 20.38 -2.13 8.88
N LYS A 19 20.94 -1.75 7.73
CA LYS A 19 20.63 -0.50 7.04
C LYS A 19 19.27 -0.57 6.39
N ILE A 20 18.65 0.57 6.19
CA ILE A 20 17.47 0.67 5.32
C ILE A 20 17.93 0.64 3.88
N VAL A 21 17.35 -0.23 3.07
CA VAL A 21 17.65 -0.34 1.64
C VAL A 21 16.42 -0.01 0.82
N PHE A 22 16.47 1.14 0.16
CA PHE A 22 15.38 1.59 -0.71
C PHE A 22 15.43 0.92 -2.07
N PHE A 23 14.27 0.57 -2.60
CA PHE A 23 14.11 0.12 -3.97
C PHE A 23 12.71 0.45 -4.49
N GLY A 24 12.59 0.61 -5.79
CA GLY A 24 11.34 0.94 -6.47
C GLY A 24 10.68 -0.26 -7.14
N CYS A 25 9.36 -0.22 -7.27
CA CYS A 25 8.62 -1.11 -8.14
C CYS A 25 7.40 -0.38 -8.74
N PRO A 26 7.56 0.30 -9.89
CA PRO A 26 6.49 1.08 -10.52
C PRO A 26 5.52 0.22 -11.35
N LEU A 27 5.12 -0.95 -10.82
CA LEU A 27 4.12 -1.81 -11.44
C LEU A 27 2.75 -1.13 -11.33
N ASP A 28 2.13 -0.84 -12.46
CA ASP A 28 0.82 -0.24 -12.58
C ASP A 28 -0.04 -1.06 -13.55
N GLY A 29 -0.71 -2.07 -13.00
CA GLY A 29 -1.60 -2.98 -13.74
C GLY A 29 -3.08 -2.63 -13.62
N ASP A 30 -3.42 -1.37 -13.36
CA ASP A 30 -4.79 -0.90 -13.19
C ASP A 30 -5.59 -1.06 -14.51
N GLU A 31 -6.58 -1.95 -14.49
CA GLU A 31 -7.42 -2.31 -15.62
C GLU A 31 -8.60 -1.36 -15.88
N ARG A 32 -8.83 -0.39 -15.00
CA ARG A 32 -9.92 0.57 -15.13
C ARG A 32 -9.74 1.44 -16.36
N HIS A 33 -10.83 1.63 -17.09
CA HIS A 33 -10.83 2.42 -18.32
C HIS A 33 -10.22 3.82 -18.13
N GLU A 34 -10.55 4.50 -17.04
CA GLU A 34 -10.04 5.84 -16.74
C GLU A 34 -8.52 5.85 -16.55
N SER A 35 -7.97 4.88 -15.81
CA SER A 35 -6.53 4.74 -15.61
C SER A 35 -5.80 4.47 -16.93
N ILE A 36 -6.37 3.62 -17.78
CA ILE A 36 -5.83 3.34 -19.11
C ILE A 36 -5.83 4.59 -19.98
N GLN A 37 -6.90 5.40 -19.96
CA GLN A 37 -6.95 6.68 -20.68
C GLN A 37 -5.90 7.68 -20.15
N GLU A 38 -5.69 7.75 -18.84
CA GLU A 38 -4.61 8.56 -18.25
C GLU A 38 -3.23 8.12 -18.77
N LYS A 39 -2.96 6.80 -18.82
CA LYS A 39 -1.74 6.23 -19.38
C LYS A 39 -1.55 6.60 -20.86
N LEU A 40 -2.61 6.46 -21.65
CA LEU A 40 -2.60 6.78 -23.08
C LEU A 40 -2.34 8.28 -23.33
N ALA A 41 -2.87 9.15 -22.50
CA ALA A 41 -2.65 10.59 -22.60
C ALA A 41 -1.19 11.00 -22.36
N LEU A 42 -0.47 10.25 -21.52
CA LEU A 42 0.91 10.55 -21.10
C LEU A 42 1.97 9.69 -21.82
N LYS A 43 1.57 8.76 -22.68
CA LYS A 43 2.49 7.84 -23.36
C LYS A 43 3.60 8.58 -24.11
N GLY A 44 4.82 8.13 -23.87
CA GLY A 44 6.01 8.68 -24.54
C GLY A 44 6.39 10.10 -24.13
N LEU A 45 5.70 10.71 -23.16
CA LEU A 45 6.12 12.00 -22.62
C LEU A 45 7.43 11.85 -21.84
N LYS A 46 8.29 12.85 -21.95
CA LYS A 46 9.57 12.92 -21.23
C LYS A 46 9.48 13.97 -20.12
N GLY A 47 10.24 13.76 -19.05
CA GLY A 47 10.35 14.71 -17.95
C GLY A 47 9.26 14.56 -16.87
N ILE A 48 8.36 13.60 -17.01
CA ILE A 48 7.43 13.19 -15.93
C ILE A 48 8.03 11.94 -15.28
N LEU A 49 8.07 11.92 -13.95
CA LEU A 49 8.49 10.74 -13.22
C LEU A 49 7.42 9.64 -13.39
N ASP A 50 7.84 8.46 -13.80
CA ASP A 50 6.96 7.28 -13.91
C ASP A 50 7.19 6.27 -12.79
N ASP A 51 8.04 6.63 -11.84
CA ASP A 51 8.40 5.81 -10.68
C ASP A 51 8.37 6.67 -9.41
N PRO A 52 7.50 6.35 -8.43
CA PRO A 52 7.44 7.09 -7.17
C PRO A 52 8.76 7.02 -6.39
N TYR A 53 9.57 5.98 -6.62
CA TYR A 53 10.89 5.83 -6.03
C TYR A 53 11.76 7.06 -6.30
N GLU A 54 11.84 7.53 -7.53
CA GLU A 54 12.72 8.66 -7.88
C GLU A 54 12.30 9.96 -7.20
N GLY A 55 10.99 10.25 -7.16
CA GLY A 55 10.47 11.47 -6.52
C GLY A 55 10.69 11.48 -5.00
N ILE A 56 10.53 10.33 -4.35
CA ILE A 56 10.76 10.22 -2.89
C ILE A 56 12.25 10.24 -2.59
N MET A 57 13.08 9.51 -3.37
CA MET A 57 14.51 9.42 -3.14
C MET A 57 15.22 10.74 -3.38
N GLU A 58 14.73 11.59 -4.27
CA GLU A 58 15.26 12.95 -4.42
C GLU A 58 15.26 13.71 -3.09
N ILE A 59 14.15 13.59 -2.32
CA ILE A 59 14.02 14.24 -1.01
C ILE A 59 14.88 13.54 0.04
N ILE A 60 14.87 12.21 0.08
CA ILE A 60 15.66 11.42 1.04
C ILE A 60 17.17 11.70 0.87
N ARG A 61 17.67 11.73 -0.37
CA ARG A 61 19.09 12.02 -0.68
C ARG A 61 19.54 13.40 -0.16
N GLN A 62 18.64 14.38 -0.17
CA GLN A 62 18.92 15.74 0.30
C GLN A 62 18.85 15.90 1.82
N GLU A 63 17.97 15.16 2.50
CA GLU A 63 17.59 15.43 3.88
C GLU A 63 18.06 14.38 4.89
N VAL A 64 18.48 13.19 4.45
CA VAL A 64 18.89 12.08 5.33
C VAL A 64 20.36 11.72 5.11
N ASN A 65 21.13 11.58 6.20
CA ASN A 65 22.53 11.17 6.11
C ASN A 65 22.65 9.79 5.42
N PRO A 66 23.46 9.68 4.33
CA PRO A 66 23.62 8.46 3.54
C PRO A 66 24.27 7.28 4.30
N GLU A 67 24.81 7.50 5.49
CA GLU A 67 25.31 6.42 6.35
C GLU A 67 24.19 5.49 6.86
N PHE A 68 22.94 5.95 6.92
CA PHE A 68 21.80 5.22 7.52
C PHE A 68 21.03 4.40 6.50
N TRP A 69 21.25 4.56 5.21
CA TRP A 69 20.50 3.92 4.16
C TRP A 69 21.37 3.62 2.94
N SER A 70 20.83 2.83 2.05
CA SER A 70 21.37 2.59 0.70
C SER A 70 20.21 2.42 -0.28
N GLU A 71 20.52 2.38 -1.56
CA GLU A 71 19.52 2.23 -2.62
C GLU A 71 19.96 1.16 -3.63
N LYS A 72 18.96 0.53 -4.27
CA LYS A 72 19.14 -0.53 -5.25
C LYS A 72 18.47 -0.23 -6.60
N GLY A 73 17.94 1.01 -6.77
CA GLY A 73 17.15 1.36 -7.94
C GLY A 73 15.81 0.64 -7.97
N SER A 74 15.21 0.55 -9.13
CA SER A 74 13.88 -0.05 -9.30
C SER A 74 13.96 -1.38 -10.07
N LEU A 75 12.95 -2.25 -9.81
CA LEU A 75 12.77 -3.46 -10.58
C LEU A 75 12.52 -3.12 -12.06
N ASP A 76 13.11 -3.94 -12.93
CA ASP A 76 12.86 -3.84 -14.36
C ASP A 76 11.46 -4.37 -14.70
N LEU A 77 10.69 -3.55 -15.40
CA LEU A 77 9.30 -3.82 -15.78
C LEU A 77 9.09 -3.53 -17.27
N PRO A 78 8.28 -4.33 -17.97
CA PRO A 78 7.81 -3.96 -19.29
C PRO A 78 7.13 -2.59 -19.28
N SER A 79 7.41 -1.78 -20.28
CA SER A 79 6.92 -0.40 -20.34
C SER A 79 5.39 -0.29 -20.22
N TRP A 80 4.62 -1.22 -20.77
CA TRP A 80 3.16 -1.21 -20.69
C TRP A 80 2.59 -1.42 -19.28
N LEU A 81 3.40 -1.99 -18.38
CA LEU A 81 3.05 -2.15 -16.96
C LEU A 81 3.56 -0.99 -16.09
N ARG A 82 4.13 0.03 -16.68
CA ARG A 82 4.56 1.24 -15.96
C ARG A 82 3.49 2.32 -16.01
N PRO A 83 3.50 3.30 -15.09
CA PRO A 83 2.55 4.42 -15.10
C PRO A 83 2.57 5.24 -16.40
N ILE A 84 3.75 5.35 -17.05
CA ILE A 84 3.90 6.05 -18.34
C ILE A 84 4.46 5.06 -19.36
N PRO A 85 3.60 4.43 -20.19
CA PRO A 85 4.01 3.45 -21.17
C PRO A 85 4.75 4.10 -22.35
N SER A 86 5.54 3.29 -23.06
CA SER A 86 6.16 3.70 -24.32
C SER A 86 5.12 3.81 -25.45
N LEU A 87 5.45 4.57 -26.49
CA LEU A 87 4.61 4.65 -27.69
C LEU A 87 4.43 3.29 -28.37
N ALA A 88 5.45 2.41 -28.29
CA ALA A 88 5.41 1.07 -28.90
C ALA A 88 4.40 0.13 -28.25
N ASP A 89 3.99 0.39 -27.01
CA ASP A 89 3.08 -0.48 -26.25
C ASP A 89 1.62 -0.03 -26.31
N GLN A 90 1.28 0.94 -27.17
CA GLN A 90 -0.08 1.49 -27.25
C GLN A 90 -1.16 0.42 -27.48
N GLU A 91 -0.87 -0.60 -28.27
CA GLU A 91 -1.83 -1.69 -28.57
C GLU A 91 -2.15 -2.55 -27.34
N LYS A 92 -1.29 -2.56 -26.34
CA LYS A 92 -1.51 -3.28 -25.07
C LYS A 92 -2.35 -2.48 -24.06
N MET A 93 -2.62 -1.20 -24.33
CA MET A 93 -3.35 -0.32 -23.41
C MET A 93 -4.86 -0.50 -23.55
N THR A 94 -5.36 -1.69 -23.23
CA THR A 94 -6.79 -2.02 -23.22
C THR A 94 -7.16 -2.70 -21.91
N THR A 95 -8.42 -2.55 -21.48
CA THR A 95 -8.94 -3.22 -20.27
C THR A 95 -8.75 -4.74 -20.36
N GLU A 96 -9.01 -5.32 -21.53
CA GLU A 96 -8.88 -6.76 -21.77
C GLU A 96 -7.44 -7.25 -21.55
N THR A 97 -6.43 -6.50 -22.00
CA THR A 97 -5.02 -6.85 -21.79
C THR A 97 -4.65 -6.85 -20.32
N PHE A 98 -5.10 -5.84 -19.56
CA PHE A 98 -4.83 -5.77 -18.12
C PHE A 98 -5.61 -6.83 -17.35
N VAL A 99 -6.89 -7.07 -17.68
CA VAL A 99 -7.69 -8.15 -17.11
C VAL A 99 -7.01 -9.51 -17.35
N ASP A 100 -6.57 -9.79 -18.57
CA ASP A 100 -5.85 -11.02 -18.91
C ASP A 100 -4.53 -11.17 -18.11
N PHE A 101 -3.78 -10.08 -17.97
CA PHE A 101 -2.58 -10.05 -17.14
C PHE A 101 -2.86 -10.40 -15.67
N ILE A 102 -3.89 -9.80 -15.07
CA ILE A 102 -4.26 -10.01 -13.67
C ILE A 102 -4.75 -11.45 -13.47
N ASP A 103 -5.70 -11.89 -14.31
CA ASP A 103 -6.36 -13.18 -14.18
C ASP A 103 -5.45 -14.38 -14.47
N ASN A 104 -4.32 -14.15 -15.16
CA ASN A 104 -3.27 -15.16 -15.37
C ASN A 104 -2.10 -15.02 -14.41
N GLY A 105 -2.27 -14.36 -13.26
CA GLY A 105 -1.28 -14.32 -12.17
C GLY A 105 -0.13 -13.34 -12.43
N GLY A 106 -0.37 -12.30 -13.22
CA GLY A 106 0.64 -11.27 -13.50
C GLY A 106 1.14 -10.57 -12.24
N PHE A 107 0.25 -10.12 -11.38
CA PHE A 107 0.63 -9.50 -10.11
C PHE A 107 1.36 -10.45 -9.18
N GLU A 108 0.91 -11.71 -9.07
CA GLU A 108 1.59 -12.73 -8.26
C GLU A 108 3.02 -12.97 -8.75
N THR A 109 3.22 -13.02 -10.08
CA THR A 109 4.55 -13.14 -10.70
C THR A 109 5.48 -11.99 -10.28
N TYR A 110 4.99 -10.75 -10.28
CA TYR A 110 5.80 -9.60 -9.87
C TYR A 110 5.97 -9.51 -8.35
N ALA A 111 4.99 -9.90 -7.56
CA ALA A 111 5.13 -10.06 -6.12
C ALA A 111 6.24 -11.06 -5.79
N GLN A 112 6.32 -12.20 -6.48
CA GLN A 112 7.41 -13.15 -6.31
C GLN A 112 8.76 -12.54 -6.70
N LYS A 113 8.87 -11.80 -7.81
CA LYS A 113 10.11 -11.11 -8.21
C LYS A 113 10.57 -10.10 -7.14
N VAL A 114 9.63 -9.38 -6.49
CA VAL A 114 9.95 -8.50 -5.35
C VAL A 114 10.56 -9.30 -4.21
N GLY A 115 9.97 -10.43 -3.85
CA GLY A 115 10.50 -11.30 -2.81
C GLY A 115 11.91 -11.80 -3.13
N ASP A 116 12.14 -12.26 -4.35
CA ASP A 116 13.45 -12.75 -4.79
C ASP A 116 14.49 -11.63 -4.84
N PHE A 117 14.09 -10.42 -5.24
CA PHE A 117 14.95 -9.24 -5.21
C PHE A 117 15.39 -8.91 -3.77
N ILE A 118 14.47 -8.94 -2.81
CA ILE A 118 14.78 -8.73 -1.38
C ILE A 118 15.79 -9.78 -0.90
N ALA A 119 15.53 -11.07 -1.17
CA ALA A 119 16.40 -12.17 -0.71
C ALA A 119 17.82 -12.07 -1.31
N THR A 120 17.92 -11.67 -2.57
CA THR A 120 19.19 -11.69 -3.32
C THR A 120 20.02 -10.42 -3.11
N HIS A 121 19.37 -9.25 -3.01
CA HIS A 121 20.03 -7.96 -3.07
C HIS A 121 19.97 -7.13 -1.80
N ILE A 122 19.09 -7.47 -0.87
CA ILE A 122 18.83 -6.64 0.31
C ILE A 122 19.11 -7.39 1.61
N PHE A 123 18.56 -8.58 1.79
CA PHE A 123 18.76 -9.33 3.05
C PHE A 123 20.25 -9.54 3.35
N PRO A 124 20.73 -9.34 4.59
CA PRO A 124 19.98 -9.17 5.86
C PRO A 124 19.61 -7.72 6.23
N ASP A 125 19.81 -6.77 5.36
CA ASP A 125 19.38 -5.39 5.56
C ASP A 125 17.84 -5.28 5.45
N ILE A 126 17.29 -4.09 5.78
CA ILE A 126 15.85 -3.87 5.91
C ILE A 126 15.32 -3.29 4.59
N PRO A 127 14.45 -4.02 3.86
CA PRO A 127 13.83 -3.49 2.64
C PRO A 127 12.86 -2.34 2.95
N CYS A 128 12.94 -1.29 2.15
CA CYS A 128 11.96 -0.21 2.06
C CYS A 128 11.52 -0.10 0.60
N MET A 129 10.38 -0.69 0.25
CA MET A 129 9.83 -0.66 -1.10
C MET A 129 9.01 0.61 -1.32
N LEU A 130 9.20 1.26 -2.46
CA LEU A 130 8.41 2.39 -2.93
C LEU A 130 7.70 1.96 -4.22
N ALA A 131 6.38 1.80 -4.17
CA ALA A 131 5.66 1.11 -5.22
C ALA A 131 4.36 1.82 -5.64
N VAL A 132 3.86 1.44 -6.80
CA VAL A 132 2.57 1.91 -7.30
C VAL A 132 1.45 0.97 -6.86
N ASP A 133 1.67 -0.34 -6.90
CA ASP A 133 0.63 -1.33 -6.62
C ASP A 133 0.83 -2.01 -5.25
N HIS A 134 -0.25 -2.06 -4.45
CA HIS A 134 -0.19 -2.59 -3.08
C HIS A 134 -0.01 -4.11 -3.03
N SER A 135 -0.40 -4.86 -4.07
CA SER A 135 -0.25 -6.33 -4.09
C SER A 135 1.20 -6.80 -3.93
N LEU A 136 2.17 -5.95 -4.29
CA LEU A 136 3.60 -6.24 -4.19
C LEU A 136 4.07 -6.44 -2.74
N THR A 137 3.39 -5.82 -1.78
CA THR A 137 3.58 -6.04 -0.33
C THR A 137 3.48 -7.51 0.03
N GLY A 138 2.55 -8.25 -0.60
CA GLY A 138 2.39 -9.67 -0.35
C GLY A 138 3.64 -10.48 -0.69
N GLY A 139 4.32 -10.16 -1.79
CA GLY A 139 5.57 -10.82 -2.17
C GLY A 139 6.73 -10.50 -1.24
N ALA A 140 6.87 -9.21 -0.86
CA ALA A 140 7.87 -8.77 0.10
C ALA A 140 7.65 -9.46 1.47
N PHE A 141 6.42 -9.47 1.96
CA PHE A 141 6.07 -10.10 3.23
C PHE A 141 6.27 -11.62 3.21
N LYS A 142 5.80 -12.31 2.15
CA LYS A 142 5.96 -13.76 1.98
C LYS A 142 7.44 -14.18 2.07
N LYS A 143 8.32 -13.42 1.41
CA LYS A 143 9.77 -13.70 1.49
C LYS A 143 10.35 -13.48 2.88
N LEU A 144 9.93 -12.44 3.58
CA LEU A 144 10.41 -12.19 4.94
C LEU A 144 9.90 -13.25 5.94
N VAL A 145 8.69 -13.78 5.74
CA VAL A 145 8.18 -14.93 6.52
C VAL A 145 9.04 -16.17 6.35
N GLU A 146 9.56 -16.45 5.16
CA GLU A 146 10.52 -17.54 4.93
C GLU A 146 11.82 -17.35 5.74
N LEU A 147 12.22 -16.11 5.98
CA LEU A 147 13.45 -15.76 6.70
C LEU A 147 13.26 -15.67 8.23
N TYR A 148 12.08 -15.24 8.71
CA TYR A 148 11.81 -14.96 10.12
C TYR A 148 10.84 -15.93 10.80
N ARG A 149 10.10 -16.75 10.10
CA ARG A 149 8.99 -17.64 10.51
C ARG A 149 7.65 -16.89 10.70
N PRO A 150 6.52 -17.54 10.36
CA PRO A 150 5.19 -16.92 10.43
C PRO A 150 4.75 -16.46 11.83
N GLU A 151 5.26 -17.12 12.88
CA GLU A 151 4.91 -16.82 14.28
C GLU A 151 5.62 -15.57 14.79
N ASP A 152 6.78 -15.24 14.23
CA ASP A 152 7.69 -14.22 14.73
C ASP A 152 7.51 -12.86 14.04
N ILE A 153 6.66 -12.77 13.01
CA ILE A 153 6.45 -11.53 12.26
C ILE A 153 4.98 -11.13 12.20
N SER A 154 4.70 -9.85 12.44
CA SER A 154 3.38 -9.26 12.23
C SER A 154 3.39 -8.33 11.02
N LEU A 155 2.27 -8.29 10.31
CA LEU A 155 1.99 -7.33 9.24
C LEU A 155 1.05 -6.24 9.77
N ILE A 156 1.48 -4.99 9.69
CA ILE A 156 0.69 -3.81 10.03
C ILE A 156 0.45 -3.04 8.75
N VAL A 157 -0.80 -2.91 8.35
CA VAL A 157 -1.22 -2.21 7.13
C VAL A 157 -1.98 -0.95 7.53
N LEU A 158 -1.49 0.19 7.09
CA LEU A 158 -2.20 1.47 7.13
C LEU A 158 -2.85 1.68 5.77
N ASP A 159 -4.18 1.67 5.71
CA ASP A 159 -4.92 1.60 4.45
C ASP A 159 -6.37 2.09 4.63
N SER A 160 -6.99 2.57 3.57
CA SER A 160 -8.44 2.78 3.53
C SER A 160 -9.23 1.54 3.11
N HIS A 161 -8.56 0.54 2.51
CA HIS A 161 -9.14 -0.72 2.04
C HIS A 161 -8.71 -1.91 2.89
N THR A 162 -9.48 -2.99 2.80
CA THR A 162 -9.19 -4.21 3.58
C THR A 162 -8.19 -5.12 2.88
N ASP A 163 -8.08 -5.05 1.55
CA ASP A 163 -7.18 -5.82 0.67
C ASP A 163 -7.16 -7.33 0.92
N ALA A 164 -8.25 -7.83 1.49
CA ALA A 164 -8.49 -9.24 1.77
C ALA A 164 -9.79 -9.74 1.14
N ILE A 165 -10.29 -9.04 0.10
CA ILE A 165 -11.58 -9.32 -0.53
C ILE A 165 -11.34 -10.01 -1.88
N PRO A 166 -11.77 -11.27 -2.07
CA PRO A 166 -11.73 -11.91 -3.38
C PRO A 166 -12.50 -11.13 -4.43
N MET A 167 -12.06 -11.17 -5.68
CA MET A 167 -12.68 -10.44 -6.79
C MET A 167 -14.15 -10.78 -6.97
N SER A 168 -14.53 -12.04 -6.82
CA SER A 168 -15.93 -12.48 -6.90
C SER A 168 -16.83 -11.83 -5.84
N ALA A 169 -16.33 -11.62 -4.64
CA ALA A 169 -17.06 -10.95 -3.58
C ALA A 169 -17.16 -9.44 -3.81
N MET A 170 -16.07 -8.82 -4.30
CA MET A 170 -16.06 -7.40 -4.68
C MET A 170 -17.02 -7.14 -5.84
N ALA A 171 -16.98 -7.96 -6.90
CA ALA A 171 -17.90 -7.87 -8.03
C ALA A 171 -19.36 -7.98 -7.59
N GLY A 172 -19.67 -8.91 -6.70
CA GLY A 172 -21.03 -9.06 -6.15
C GLY A 172 -21.50 -7.81 -5.40
N MET A 173 -20.63 -7.23 -4.56
CA MET A 173 -20.93 -5.99 -3.83
C MET A 173 -21.17 -4.81 -4.78
N ILE A 174 -20.28 -4.62 -5.77
CA ILE A 174 -20.40 -3.56 -6.78
C ILE A 174 -21.70 -3.71 -7.57
N GLN A 175 -22.00 -4.93 -8.05
CA GLN A 175 -23.23 -5.20 -8.79
C GLN A 175 -24.48 -4.92 -7.95
N TYR A 176 -24.47 -5.29 -6.67
CA TYR A 176 -25.59 -4.98 -5.77
C TYR A 176 -25.79 -3.46 -5.62
N ASP A 177 -24.70 -2.69 -5.43
CA ASP A 177 -24.78 -1.23 -5.31
C ASP A 177 -25.33 -0.60 -6.60
N ILE A 178 -24.85 -1.02 -7.77
CA ILE A 178 -25.35 -0.57 -9.08
C ILE A 178 -26.86 -0.85 -9.25
N ASP A 179 -27.33 -2.01 -8.78
CA ASP A 179 -28.72 -2.42 -8.94
C ASP A 179 -29.68 -1.72 -7.97
N THR A 180 -29.20 -1.28 -6.80
CA THR A 180 -30.06 -0.83 -5.71
C THR A 180 -29.82 0.61 -5.27
N ASN A 181 -28.67 1.20 -5.58
CA ASN A 181 -28.30 2.57 -5.21
C ASN A 181 -28.34 3.48 -6.43
N PRO A 182 -29.32 4.41 -6.54
CA PRO A 182 -29.37 5.35 -7.67
C PRO A 182 -28.20 6.35 -7.67
N ASP A 183 -27.55 6.56 -6.51
CA ASP A 183 -26.41 7.46 -6.33
C ASP A 183 -25.08 6.68 -6.31
N THR A 184 -25.06 5.48 -6.91
CA THR A 184 -23.85 4.66 -6.99
C THR A 184 -22.69 5.41 -7.66
N VAL A 185 -21.49 5.22 -7.13
CA VAL A 185 -20.25 5.74 -7.75
C VAL A 185 -19.62 4.73 -8.71
N TYR A 186 -20.12 3.50 -8.75
CA TYR A 186 -19.58 2.44 -9.62
C TYR A 186 -20.14 2.52 -11.03
N ASP A 187 -19.29 2.22 -12.00
CA ASP A 187 -19.68 2.12 -13.42
C ASP A 187 -20.10 0.66 -13.75
N ARG A 188 -21.16 0.50 -14.53
CA ARG A 188 -21.56 -0.82 -15.08
C ARG A 188 -20.48 -1.47 -15.95
N ARG A 189 -19.49 -0.69 -16.40
CA ARG A 189 -18.35 -1.16 -17.17
C ARG A 189 -17.13 -1.48 -16.28
N ASP A 190 -17.29 -1.48 -14.95
CA ASP A 190 -16.21 -1.83 -14.04
C ASP A 190 -15.68 -3.23 -14.40
N PRO A 191 -14.36 -3.39 -14.61
CA PRO A 191 -13.77 -4.68 -14.97
C PRO A 191 -14.01 -5.77 -13.93
N PHE A 192 -14.27 -5.44 -12.67
CA PHE A 192 -14.69 -6.42 -11.66
C PHE A 192 -15.98 -7.16 -12.03
N LEU A 193 -16.84 -6.58 -12.89
CA LEU A 193 -18.10 -7.17 -13.32
C LEU A 193 -17.98 -8.11 -14.52
N TYR A 194 -16.77 -8.37 -15.05
CA TYR A 194 -16.52 -9.14 -16.25
C TYR A 194 -16.53 -10.67 -16.04
N ASP A 195 -17.18 -11.18 -15.01
CA ASP A 195 -17.21 -12.61 -14.67
C ASP A 195 -15.80 -13.21 -14.53
N ARG A 196 -14.97 -12.51 -13.78
CA ARG A 196 -13.57 -12.88 -13.59
C ARG A 196 -13.41 -13.92 -12.50
N ARG A 197 -12.34 -14.71 -12.66
CA ARG A 197 -11.90 -15.62 -11.59
C ARG A 197 -11.28 -14.82 -10.45
N ASP A 198 -11.34 -15.39 -9.24
CA ASP A 198 -10.56 -14.88 -8.15
C ASP A 198 -9.06 -14.96 -8.50
N SER A 199 -8.37 -13.84 -8.41
CA SER A 199 -6.96 -13.70 -8.74
C SER A 199 -6.26 -12.79 -7.73
N TYR A 200 -4.94 -12.96 -7.63
CA TYR A 200 -4.09 -12.15 -6.77
C TYR A 200 -3.93 -10.73 -7.33
N ASN A 201 -4.33 -9.71 -6.57
CA ASN A 201 -4.22 -8.29 -6.91
C ASN A 201 -4.23 -7.41 -5.64
N ALA A 202 -4.22 -6.09 -5.79
CA ALA A 202 -4.21 -5.16 -4.66
C ALA A 202 -5.38 -5.41 -3.69
N SER A 203 -6.61 -5.63 -4.16
CA SER A 203 -7.77 -5.83 -3.27
C SER A 203 -7.82 -7.20 -2.58
N SER A 204 -6.97 -8.16 -2.96
CA SER A 204 -7.06 -9.55 -2.54
C SER A 204 -5.77 -10.18 -2.00
N PHE A 205 -4.62 -9.51 -2.08
CA PHE A 205 -3.35 -10.14 -1.71
C PHE A 205 -3.30 -10.65 -0.27
N LEU A 206 -3.96 -9.98 0.66
CA LEU A 206 -4.06 -10.44 2.05
C LEU A 206 -4.94 -11.69 2.19
N HIS A 207 -5.97 -11.85 1.35
CA HIS A 207 -6.74 -13.08 1.30
C HIS A 207 -5.84 -14.28 0.95
N TYR A 208 -4.95 -14.12 -0.04
CA TYR A 208 -4.01 -15.18 -0.44
C TYR A 208 -2.99 -15.48 0.67
N LEU A 209 -2.37 -14.45 1.27
CA LEU A 209 -1.44 -14.66 2.39
C LEU A 209 -2.08 -15.41 3.57
N LEU A 210 -3.35 -15.13 3.87
CA LEU A 210 -4.09 -15.81 4.92
C LEU A 210 -4.50 -17.23 4.54
N THR A 211 -4.91 -17.46 3.30
CA THR A 211 -5.39 -18.76 2.79
C THR A 211 -4.21 -19.74 2.61
N GLU A 212 -3.06 -19.25 2.19
CA GLU A 212 -1.82 -20.01 2.07
C GLU A 212 -1.11 -20.20 3.42
N GLU A 213 -1.69 -19.72 4.51
CA GLU A 213 -1.12 -19.77 5.88
C GLU A 213 0.25 -19.10 6.03
N VAL A 214 0.64 -18.25 5.08
CA VAL A 214 1.84 -17.42 5.14
C VAL A 214 1.73 -16.40 6.27
N LEU A 215 0.56 -15.79 6.42
CA LEU A 215 0.26 -14.80 7.44
C LEU A 215 -0.71 -15.40 8.48
N LYS A 216 -0.29 -15.42 9.75
CA LYS A 216 -1.20 -15.80 10.84
C LYS A 216 -2.22 -14.71 11.07
N PRO A 217 -3.55 -15.02 11.11
CA PRO A 217 -4.58 -13.98 11.25
C PRO A 217 -4.40 -13.05 12.45
N GLN A 218 -3.94 -13.58 13.60
CA GLN A 218 -3.68 -12.78 14.81
C GLN A 218 -2.46 -11.86 14.69
N ASN A 219 -1.65 -12.02 13.66
CA ASN A 219 -0.48 -11.18 13.34
C ASN A 219 -0.79 -10.13 12.25
N LEU A 220 -2.06 -10.03 11.81
CA LEU A 220 -2.50 -9.02 10.85
C LEU A 220 -3.24 -7.89 11.56
N TYR A 221 -2.79 -6.67 11.33
CA TYR A 221 -3.36 -5.42 11.87
C TYR A 221 -3.70 -4.49 10.71
N LEU A 222 -4.99 -4.29 10.44
CA LEU A 222 -5.54 -3.40 9.43
C LEU A 222 -6.01 -2.12 10.11
N ILE A 223 -5.47 -0.96 9.73
CA ILE A 223 -5.70 0.31 10.43
C ILE A 223 -6.05 1.41 9.43
N GLY A 224 -7.15 2.09 9.67
CA GLY A 224 -7.63 3.17 8.80
C GLY A 224 -8.81 2.79 7.92
N ILE A 225 -9.22 1.52 8.00
CA ILE A 225 -10.16 0.87 7.10
C ILE A 225 -11.47 1.65 6.96
N SER A 226 -11.84 1.98 5.74
CA SER A 226 -13.03 2.73 5.37
C SER A 226 -14.10 1.88 4.65
N ASP A 227 -13.71 0.75 4.07
CA ASP A 227 -14.60 -0.19 3.37
C ASP A 227 -15.28 -1.21 4.29
N TYR A 228 -15.04 -1.13 5.62
CA TYR A 228 -15.71 -2.00 6.60
C TYR A 228 -17.25 -1.85 6.52
N PRO A 229 -18.01 -2.95 6.35
CA PRO A 229 -19.46 -2.87 6.14
C PRO A 229 -20.18 -2.16 7.28
N PRO A 230 -21.10 -1.23 6.96
CA PRO A 230 -21.90 -0.58 7.98
C PRO A 230 -22.88 -1.58 8.63
N LYS A 231 -23.31 -1.31 9.87
CA LYS A 231 -24.15 -2.24 10.65
C LYS A 231 -25.41 -2.72 9.93
N HIS A 232 -26.00 -1.91 9.06
CA HIS A 232 -27.19 -2.31 8.32
C HIS A 232 -26.89 -3.33 7.22
N ALA A 233 -25.68 -3.32 6.64
CA ALA A 233 -25.28 -4.29 5.60
C ALA A 233 -25.37 -5.74 6.10
N PHE A 234 -25.09 -5.98 7.38
CA PHE A 234 -25.22 -7.31 8.00
C PHE A 234 -26.66 -7.83 8.13
N ARG A 235 -27.65 -7.01 7.78
CA ARG A 235 -29.09 -7.38 7.81
C ARG A 235 -29.68 -7.54 6.41
N ILE A 236 -28.93 -7.20 5.37
CA ILE A 236 -29.35 -7.33 3.98
C ILE A 236 -29.37 -8.81 3.62
N LYS A 237 -30.50 -9.27 3.04
CA LYS A 237 -30.73 -10.67 2.63
C LYS A 237 -30.51 -10.85 1.13
N ASP A 238 -29.39 -10.31 0.63
CA ASP A 238 -28.92 -10.55 -0.73
C ASP A 238 -27.62 -11.37 -0.66
N PRO A 239 -27.53 -12.50 -1.39
CA PRO A 239 -26.36 -13.38 -1.31
C PRO A 239 -25.03 -12.67 -1.61
N ARG A 240 -25.03 -11.65 -2.47
CA ARG A 240 -23.83 -10.86 -2.81
C ARG A 240 -23.33 -10.09 -1.59
N ILE A 241 -24.23 -9.47 -0.84
CA ILE A 241 -23.90 -8.72 0.38
C ILE A 241 -23.60 -9.67 1.55
N GLU A 242 -24.35 -10.77 1.68
CA GLU A 242 -24.06 -11.80 2.69
C GLU A 242 -22.63 -12.35 2.50
N ASN A 243 -22.21 -12.64 1.25
CA ASN A 243 -20.85 -13.06 0.96
C ASN A 243 -19.81 -12.00 1.40
N TYR A 244 -20.00 -10.75 0.96
CA TYR A 244 -19.09 -9.64 1.30
C TYR A 244 -18.95 -9.42 2.82
N VAL A 245 -20.05 -9.32 3.57
CA VAL A 245 -20.00 -9.09 5.03
C VAL A 245 -19.46 -10.28 5.81
N ASN A 246 -19.64 -11.50 5.29
CA ASN A 246 -19.12 -12.71 5.90
C ASN A 246 -17.59 -12.74 5.90
N ILE A 247 -16.94 -12.19 4.87
CA ILE A 247 -15.47 -12.08 4.83
C ILE A 247 -14.97 -11.29 6.03
N PHE A 248 -15.54 -10.12 6.31
CA PHE A 248 -15.14 -9.32 7.48
C PHE A 248 -15.42 -10.01 8.81
N SER A 249 -16.54 -10.74 8.89
CA SER A 249 -16.88 -11.54 10.09
C SER A 249 -15.84 -12.64 10.30
N GLU A 250 -15.46 -13.35 9.24
CA GLU A 250 -14.44 -14.40 9.27
C GLU A 250 -13.05 -13.87 9.64
N LEU A 251 -12.62 -12.75 9.05
CA LEU A 251 -11.35 -12.11 9.39
C LEU A 251 -11.28 -11.83 10.90
N LYS A 252 -12.32 -11.20 11.46
CA LYS A 252 -12.39 -10.95 12.91
C LYS A 252 -12.44 -12.24 13.74
N ARG A 253 -13.23 -13.23 13.32
CA ARG A 253 -13.35 -14.52 14.03
C ARG A 253 -12.01 -15.25 14.06
N LYS A 254 -11.20 -15.15 13.00
CA LYS A 254 -9.86 -15.74 12.93
C LYS A 254 -8.81 -14.95 13.72
N GLY A 255 -9.13 -13.76 14.22
CA GLY A 255 -8.25 -12.96 15.05
C GLY A 255 -7.55 -11.78 14.36
N VAL A 256 -7.94 -11.44 13.11
CA VAL A 256 -7.43 -10.23 12.45
C VAL A 256 -7.89 -9.00 13.21
N THR A 257 -6.97 -8.11 13.51
CA THR A 257 -7.29 -6.81 14.12
C THR A 257 -7.67 -5.83 13.02
N ILE A 258 -8.93 -5.38 13.02
CA ILE A 258 -9.45 -4.37 12.08
C ILE A 258 -9.85 -3.13 12.88
N LEU A 259 -9.17 -2.02 12.63
CA LEU A 259 -9.46 -0.69 13.18
C LEU A 259 -9.89 0.23 12.04
N THR A 260 -11.16 0.61 12.06
CA THR A 260 -11.69 1.51 11.05
C THR A 260 -11.13 2.93 11.21
N LYS A 261 -11.22 3.73 10.14
CA LYS A 261 -10.93 5.17 10.20
C LYS A 261 -11.69 5.83 11.34
N ASN A 262 -12.96 5.50 11.52
CA ASN A 262 -13.79 6.05 12.60
C ASN A 262 -13.32 5.61 13.99
N ASP A 263 -12.88 4.35 14.16
CA ASP A 263 -12.29 3.90 15.44
C ASP A 263 -11.07 4.75 15.82
N PHE A 264 -10.20 5.01 14.84
CA PHE A 264 -9.02 5.86 15.05
C PHE A 264 -9.42 7.31 15.36
N LEU A 265 -10.35 7.91 14.61
CA LEU A 265 -10.79 9.29 14.82
C LEU A 265 -11.45 9.51 16.18
N ILE A 266 -12.28 8.56 16.60
CA ILE A 266 -13.00 8.64 17.89
C ILE A 266 -12.03 8.39 19.06
N SER A 267 -11.14 7.41 18.94
CA SER A 267 -10.25 7.00 20.04
C SER A 267 -8.84 6.63 19.56
N PRO A 268 -8.00 7.62 19.23
CA PRO A 268 -6.61 7.35 18.83
C PRO A 268 -5.81 6.61 19.90
N SER A 269 -6.12 6.84 21.19
CA SER A 269 -5.49 6.15 22.31
C SER A 269 -5.76 4.65 22.30
N LYS A 270 -6.94 4.21 21.87
CA LYS A 270 -7.27 2.79 21.69
C LYS A 270 -6.39 2.15 20.61
N THR A 271 -6.20 2.82 19.48
CA THR A 271 -5.29 2.37 18.41
C THR A 271 -3.87 2.21 18.94
N LYS A 272 -3.35 3.23 19.65
CA LYS A 272 -2.04 3.17 20.28
C LYS A 272 -1.92 1.99 21.24
N ASN A 273 -2.95 1.78 22.07
CA ASN A 273 -2.97 0.68 23.04
C ASN A 273 -2.95 -0.69 22.34
N ILE A 274 -3.74 -0.89 21.27
CA ILE A 274 -3.75 -2.12 20.50
C ILE A 274 -2.36 -2.40 19.91
N LEU A 275 -1.74 -1.43 19.29
CA LEU A 275 -0.39 -1.56 18.73
C LEU A 275 0.64 -1.92 19.80
N SER A 276 0.54 -1.34 21.01
CA SER A 276 1.47 -1.64 22.11
C SER A 276 1.37 -3.07 22.66
N HIS A 277 0.36 -3.84 22.26
CA HIS A 277 0.19 -5.25 22.64
C HIS A 277 0.73 -6.24 21.59
N ILE A 278 1.29 -5.76 20.49
CA ILE A 278 1.99 -6.61 19.51
C ILE A 278 3.18 -7.26 20.22
N LYS A 279 3.28 -8.58 20.08
CA LYS A 279 4.31 -9.39 20.76
C LYS A 279 5.33 -10.00 19.80
N SER A 280 5.05 -9.95 18.49
CA SER A 280 5.96 -10.48 17.49
C SER A 280 7.29 -9.72 17.54
N PRO A 281 8.44 -10.42 17.57
CA PRO A 281 9.75 -9.76 17.63
C PRO A 281 10.08 -8.95 16.37
N TYR A 282 9.34 -9.19 15.29
CA TYR A 282 9.48 -8.48 14.02
C TYR A 282 8.15 -7.94 13.54
N VAL A 283 8.20 -6.79 12.88
CA VAL A 283 7.03 -6.20 12.21
C VAL A 283 7.40 -5.79 10.79
N TYR A 284 6.51 -6.06 9.85
CA TYR A 284 6.47 -5.41 8.55
C TYR A 284 5.43 -4.31 8.59
N ILE A 285 5.76 -3.13 8.10
CA ILE A 285 4.86 -1.96 8.08
C ILE A 285 4.59 -1.60 6.62
N SER A 286 3.35 -1.77 6.19
CA SER A 286 2.87 -1.33 4.89
C SER A 286 2.03 -0.07 5.05
N ILE A 287 2.33 0.94 4.25
CA ILE A 287 1.60 2.20 4.23
C ILE A 287 1.03 2.40 2.82
N ASP A 288 -0.25 2.10 2.68
CA ASP A 288 -1.00 2.54 1.53
C ASP A 288 -1.31 4.03 1.66
N LEU A 289 -0.86 4.84 0.71
CA LEU A 289 -1.05 6.29 0.79
C LEU A 289 -2.50 6.72 0.56
N ASP A 290 -3.36 5.86 0.03
CA ASP A 290 -4.77 6.16 -0.12
C ASP A 290 -5.54 6.27 1.22
N ILE A 291 -4.92 5.82 2.33
CA ILE A 291 -5.41 6.15 3.67
C ILE A 291 -5.62 7.66 3.87
N GLY A 292 -4.90 8.49 3.09
CA GLY A 292 -5.00 9.95 3.10
C GLY A 292 -5.77 10.54 1.92
N ALA A 293 -6.38 9.74 1.07
CA ALA A 293 -7.03 10.17 -0.17
C ALA A 293 -7.96 11.38 0.02
N ARG A 294 -7.85 12.37 -0.86
CA ARG A 294 -8.66 13.63 -0.88
C ARG A 294 -8.59 14.51 0.37
N ASN A 295 -7.76 14.19 1.35
CA ASN A 295 -7.69 14.96 2.60
C ASN A 295 -6.26 15.21 3.07
N GLY A 296 -5.41 14.20 3.05
CA GLY A 296 -4.00 14.30 3.40
C GLY A 296 -3.09 14.18 2.19
N VAL A 297 -3.53 13.42 1.18
CA VAL A 297 -2.76 13.11 -0.03
C VAL A 297 -3.67 13.19 -1.26
N GLU A 298 -3.19 13.75 -2.37
CA GLU A 298 -3.99 13.93 -3.59
C GLU A 298 -3.56 12.99 -4.73
N ALA A 299 -2.27 12.69 -4.84
CA ALA A 299 -1.76 11.87 -5.92
C ALA A 299 -1.67 10.38 -5.54
N VAL A 300 -2.80 9.77 -5.26
CA VAL A 300 -2.97 8.33 -5.05
C VAL A 300 -3.83 7.72 -6.16
N ARG A 301 -3.76 6.39 -6.31
CA ARG A 301 -4.49 5.68 -7.37
C ARG A 301 -5.99 5.63 -7.11
N PHE A 302 -6.39 5.47 -5.86
CA PHE A 302 -7.80 5.37 -5.47
C PHE A 302 -8.22 6.60 -4.65
N LEU A 303 -9.18 7.35 -5.17
CA LEU A 303 -9.68 8.60 -4.57
C LEU A 303 -11.17 8.51 -4.19
N GLU A 304 -11.70 7.32 -3.99
CA GLU A 304 -13.14 7.11 -3.84
C GLU A 304 -13.70 7.66 -2.54
N ARG A 305 -12.91 7.62 -1.48
CA ARG A 305 -13.34 8.05 -0.13
C ARG A 305 -12.39 9.10 0.44
N GLN A 306 -12.94 9.97 1.27
CA GLN A 306 -12.13 10.93 2.00
C GLN A 306 -11.36 10.20 3.12
N GLY A 307 -10.05 10.18 3.01
CA GLY A 307 -9.12 9.57 3.96
C GLY A 307 -8.84 10.43 5.21
N LEU A 308 -7.75 10.11 5.88
CA LEU A 308 -7.20 10.87 6.99
C LEU A 308 -6.48 12.13 6.47
N ASN A 309 -6.45 13.19 7.28
CA ASN A 309 -5.59 14.33 6.95
C ASN A 309 -4.12 14.03 7.33
N GLU A 310 -3.21 14.85 6.81
CA GLU A 310 -1.77 14.69 6.99
C GLU A 310 -1.36 14.53 8.47
N ARG A 311 -1.89 15.38 9.37
CA ARG A 311 -1.61 15.30 10.80
C ARG A 311 -2.05 13.98 11.43
N GLN A 312 -3.16 13.44 10.96
CA GLN A 312 -3.71 12.17 11.44
C GLN A 312 -2.84 11.00 10.98
N ILE A 313 -2.36 11.03 9.73
CA ILE A 313 -1.44 10.02 9.21
C ILE A 313 -0.11 10.09 9.98
N TYR A 314 0.47 11.27 10.18
CA TYR A 314 1.68 11.41 11.00
C TYR A 314 1.49 10.92 12.43
N ARG A 315 0.30 11.09 13.01
CA ARG A 315 0.00 10.56 14.34
C ARG A 315 -0.02 9.04 14.38
N LEU A 316 -0.53 8.37 13.33
CA LEU A 316 -0.44 6.91 13.20
C LEU A 316 1.01 6.46 13.12
N VAL A 317 1.82 7.13 12.30
CA VAL A 317 3.26 6.81 12.19
C VAL A 317 4.00 7.04 13.50
N ASP A 318 3.62 8.04 14.32
CA ASP A 318 4.17 8.20 15.69
C ASP A 318 3.85 7.01 16.59
N PHE A 319 2.67 6.41 16.46
CA PHE A 319 2.33 5.21 17.22
C PHE A 319 3.18 4.01 16.77
N LEU A 320 3.37 3.83 15.45
CA LEU A 320 4.22 2.78 14.88
C LEU A 320 5.69 2.95 15.30
N LYS A 321 6.19 4.18 15.24
CA LYS A 321 7.53 4.50 15.74
C LYS A 321 7.69 4.17 17.22
N GLY A 322 6.65 4.45 18.03
CA GLY A 322 6.63 4.10 19.45
C GLY A 322 6.64 2.59 19.71
N LEU A 323 6.16 1.79 18.75
CA LEU A 323 6.21 0.33 18.82
C LEU A 323 7.64 -0.19 18.59
N LEU A 324 8.40 0.41 17.67
CA LEU A 324 9.74 -0.04 17.34
C LEU A 324 10.71 0.18 18.54
N SER A 325 11.30 -0.90 19.02
CA SER A 325 12.15 -0.95 20.20
C SER A 325 13.25 -1.99 20.02
N LYS A 326 13.99 -2.29 21.08
CA LYS A 326 14.96 -3.39 21.07
C LYS A 326 14.28 -4.76 21.00
N GLU A 327 13.06 -4.87 21.50
CA GLU A 327 12.29 -6.13 21.55
C GLU A 327 11.50 -6.32 20.26
N ILE A 328 10.98 -5.24 19.66
CA ILE A 328 10.24 -5.26 18.38
C ILE A 328 11.05 -4.53 17.31
N ARG A 329 11.46 -5.26 16.30
CA ARG A 329 12.33 -4.78 15.22
C ARG A 329 11.57 -4.69 13.90
N LEU A 330 11.92 -3.70 13.11
CA LEU A 330 11.43 -3.58 11.74
C LEU A 330 12.07 -4.67 10.88
N ALA A 331 11.26 -5.52 10.25
CA ALA A 331 11.69 -6.51 9.27
C ALA A 331 11.72 -5.93 7.85
N GLY A 332 10.83 -5.02 7.55
CA GLY A 332 10.71 -4.33 6.28
C GLY A 332 9.55 -3.33 6.31
N MET A 333 9.48 -2.50 5.29
CA MET A 333 8.36 -1.59 5.09
C MET A 333 8.16 -1.27 3.61
N ASP A 334 6.98 -0.75 3.30
CA ASP A 334 6.71 -0.14 2.00
C ASP A 334 5.79 1.08 2.10
N LEU A 335 5.80 1.85 1.01
CA LEU A 335 4.78 2.83 0.67
C LEU A 335 4.24 2.50 -0.72
N THR A 336 2.92 2.43 -0.84
CA THR A 336 2.22 1.98 -2.05
C THR A 336 1.12 2.95 -2.47
N GLU A 337 0.48 2.68 -3.58
CA GLU A 337 -0.65 3.39 -4.17
C GLU A 337 -0.35 4.85 -4.55
N ILE A 338 0.93 5.20 -4.74
CA ILE A 338 1.31 6.51 -5.27
C ILE A 338 1.01 6.56 -6.77
N ASN A 339 0.32 7.60 -7.20
CA ASN A 339 0.09 7.87 -8.62
C ASN A 339 1.15 8.86 -9.15
N PRO A 340 2.25 8.41 -9.77
CA PRO A 340 3.32 9.28 -10.20
C PRO A 340 2.92 10.19 -11.36
N ARG A 341 1.80 9.90 -12.05
CA ARG A 341 1.25 10.78 -13.10
C ARG A 341 0.70 12.10 -12.54
N LYS A 342 0.36 12.11 -11.23
CA LYS A 342 -0.22 13.26 -10.53
C LYS A 342 0.73 13.84 -9.48
N ALA A 343 1.61 13.00 -8.90
CA ALA A 343 2.50 13.39 -7.81
C ALA A 343 3.55 14.42 -8.29
N GLY A 344 3.76 15.47 -7.48
CA GLY A 344 4.66 16.57 -7.81
C GLY A 344 4.14 17.51 -8.91
N GLY A 345 2.89 17.32 -9.36
CA GLY A 345 2.25 18.19 -10.35
C GLY A 345 1.76 19.52 -9.75
N HIS A 346 1.48 20.48 -10.64
CA HIS A 346 0.85 21.73 -10.25
C HIS A 346 -0.67 21.62 -10.38
N HIS A 347 -1.38 21.85 -9.29
CA HIS A 347 -2.83 21.92 -9.23
C HIS A 347 -3.31 23.37 -9.02
N LEU A 348 -4.60 23.61 -9.18
CA LEU A 348 -5.19 24.93 -8.91
C LEU A 348 -5.00 25.40 -7.46
N THR A 349 -4.80 24.47 -6.54
CA THR A 349 -4.58 24.70 -5.11
C THR A 349 -3.10 24.83 -4.71
N GLY A 350 -2.17 24.62 -5.64
CA GLY A 350 -0.74 24.62 -5.40
C GLY A 350 -0.02 23.40 -5.96
N GLU A 351 1.22 23.19 -5.56
CA GLU A 351 2.02 22.02 -5.91
C GLU A 351 1.61 20.81 -5.06
N ASP A 352 1.44 19.66 -5.70
CA ASP A 352 1.15 18.40 -4.99
C ASP A 352 2.28 18.02 -4.04
N GLN A 353 1.94 17.68 -2.82
CA GLN A 353 2.88 17.37 -1.75
C GLN A 353 3.06 15.87 -1.49
N THR A 354 2.52 15.00 -2.34
CA THR A 354 2.49 13.54 -2.10
C THR A 354 3.88 12.97 -1.86
N TYR A 355 4.88 13.29 -2.71
CA TYR A 355 6.25 12.83 -2.49
C TYR A 355 6.86 13.38 -1.21
N ARG A 356 6.57 14.63 -0.85
CA ARG A 356 7.03 15.26 0.40
C ARG A 356 6.43 14.58 1.62
N ILE A 357 5.14 14.31 1.60
CA ILE A 357 4.43 13.60 2.68
C ILE A 357 4.99 12.18 2.80
N ALA A 358 5.13 11.44 1.71
CA ALA A 358 5.71 10.09 1.68
C ALA A 358 7.12 10.07 2.30
N ALA A 359 8.01 10.96 1.87
CA ALA A 359 9.35 11.09 2.44
C ALA A 359 9.32 11.44 3.94
N ASN A 360 8.42 12.30 4.37
CA ASN A 360 8.25 12.66 5.78
C ASN A 360 7.75 11.49 6.64
N LEU A 361 6.83 10.65 6.12
CA LEU A 361 6.37 9.43 6.80
C LEU A 361 7.54 8.48 7.04
N ILE A 362 8.36 8.24 6.02
CA ILE A 362 9.56 7.41 6.11
C ILE A 362 10.53 7.98 7.15
N LYS A 363 10.89 9.26 7.04
CA LYS A 363 11.82 9.92 7.96
C LYS A 363 11.33 9.86 9.39
N LYS A 364 10.05 10.11 9.61
CA LYS A 364 9.41 10.10 10.92
C LYS A 364 9.42 8.71 11.55
N LEU A 365 9.11 7.68 10.76
CA LEU A 365 9.09 6.29 11.22
C LEU A 365 10.50 5.81 11.56
N LEU A 366 11.45 6.00 10.66
CA LEU A 366 12.77 5.38 10.75
C LEU A 366 13.75 6.19 11.61
N TRP A 367 13.77 7.51 11.47
CA TRP A 367 14.82 8.34 12.11
C TRP A 367 14.26 9.36 13.10
N GLY A 368 12.96 9.60 13.08
CA GLY A 368 12.33 10.43 14.10
C GLY A 368 12.50 11.93 13.90
N SER A 369 12.90 12.35 12.73
CA SER A 369 12.98 13.75 12.32
C SER A 369 11.82 14.05 11.37
N GLY A 370 10.99 14.97 11.73
CA GLY A 370 9.91 15.55 10.96
C GLY A 370 9.51 16.86 11.55
#